data_2cf7c0e6f7866f79d18106fe0d662229
#
_entry.id   2cf7c0e6f7866f79d18106fe0d662229
#
_cell.length_a   1.000
_cell.length_b   1.000
_cell.length_c   1.000
_cell.angle_alpha   90.00
_cell.angle_beta   90.00
_cell.angle_gamma   90.00
#
_symmetry.space_group_name_H-M   'P 1'
#
loop_
_entity.id
_entity.type
_entity.pdbx_description
1 polymer ?
#
loop_
_entity_poly.entity_id
_entity_poly.type
_entity_poly.pdbx_seq_one_letter_code
_entity_poly.pdbx_strand_id
1 'polypeptide(L)'
;MKTVCALLAATALFASCDNKSTKNKDGEVKDSTALADSVGAIAVNPLQHAKEFPGATLKIASIESVKAGADSAKITVKYDVQNFKLTEQTEHTHHMANSHDGQHIHFILDNTPYVALYKPEHTFTVPVNSEHYLLSFLSRSFHESIKTAEAAKLIKFKVGADAKITEQPTPTEPSLFYSRPKGDYKGDETNVLLLDFFINNTTLSADGNKVKATINGQEFILDQWTPYEVLNLPKGEATVKLTLIDKDGNAITGDNVSVERKINLLER
;
A
#
# COMPACT_ATOMS: atom_id res chain seq x y z
N MET A 1 22.87 -63.48 -26.43
CA MET A 1 23.39 -62.84 -27.65
C MET A 1 23.73 -61.42 -27.24
N LYS A 2 24.99 -61.10 -26.87
CA LYS A 2 26.07 -60.60 -27.71
C LYS A 2 25.60 -59.44 -28.59
N THR A 3 26.00 -58.18 -28.31
CA THR A 3 27.21 -57.51 -28.87
C THR A 3 27.31 -56.13 -28.29
N VAL A 4 28.26 -55.65 -27.49
CA VAL A 4 29.59 -55.12 -27.77
C VAL A 4 29.63 -53.65 -28.26
N CYS A 5 30.19 -52.82 -27.40
CA CYS A 5 31.11 -51.69 -27.53
C CYS A 5 31.08 -50.69 -28.70
N ALA A 6 31.18 -49.40 -28.35
CA ALA A 6 32.36 -48.60 -28.76
C ALA A 6 32.45 -47.27 -27.97
N LEU A 7 33.59 -47.08 -27.29
CA LEU A 7 34.09 -45.80 -26.77
C LEU A 7 34.68 -44.98 -27.93
N LEU A 8 34.46 -43.69 -27.94
CA LEU A 8 35.32 -42.74 -28.68
C LEU A 8 35.58 -41.51 -27.79
N ALA A 9 36.87 -41.42 -27.43
CA ALA A 9 37.42 -40.23 -26.79
C ALA A 9 37.81 -39.21 -27.88
N ALA A 10 37.49 -37.93 -27.62
CA ALA A 10 38.00 -36.83 -28.42
C ALA A 10 38.66 -35.79 -27.50
N THR A 11 39.93 -35.66 -27.68
CA THR A 11 40.89 -34.74 -27.06
C THR A 11 40.67 -33.32 -27.59
N ALA A 12 40.54 -32.34 -26.68
CA ALA A 12 40.52 -30.92 -27.00
C ALA A 12 41.94 -30.33 -26.94
N LEU A 13 42.35 -29.70 -28.02
CA LEU A 13 43.57 -28.91 -28.14
C LEU A 13 43.34 -27.49 -27.67
N PHE A 14 44.20 -27.01 -26.75
CA PHE A 14 44.36 -25.61 -26.42
C PHE A 14 45.16 -24.89 -27.50
N ALA A 15 44.62 -23.80 -28.01
CA ALA A 15 45.36 -22.83 -28.80
C ALA A 15 45.44 -21.50 -28.03
N SER A 16 46.67 -21.20 -27.59
CA SER A 16 47.08 -19.89 -27.09
C SER A 16 47.33 -18.97 -28.29
N CYS A 17 46.77 -17.77 -28.27
CA CYS A 17 47.17 -16.70 -29.18
C CYS A 17 47.59 -15.48 -28.37
N ASP A 18 48.89 -15.25 -28.31
CA ASP A 18 49.53 -13.98 -28.02
C ASP A 18 49.09 -12.93 -29.05
N ASN A 19 48.72 -11.76 -28.61
CA ASN A 19 48.57 -10.63 -29.50
C ASN A 19 49.37 -9.42 -29.00
N LYS A 20 50.28 -9.02 -29.83
CA LYS A 20 51.19 -7.89 -29.71
C LYS A 20 50.43 -6.56 -29.77
N SER A 21 50.82 -5.69 -28.85
CA SER A 21 50.54 -4.25 -28.82
C SER A 21 50.90 -3.56 -30.16
N THR A 22 49.96 -2.76 -30.66
CA THR A 22 50.25 -1.60 -31.51
C THR A 22 49.43 -0.39 -31.01
N LYS A 23 50.18 0.63 -30.57
CA LYS A 23 49.67 1.97 -30.26
C LYS A 23 49.19 2.64 -31.55
N ASN A 24 47.97 3.19 -31.54
CA ASN A 24 47.64 4.36 -32.30
C ASN A 24 46.70 5.27 -31.53
N LYS A 25 46.91 6.55 -31.74
CA LYS A 25 46.39 7.72 -31.03
C LYS A 25 44.93 8.04 -31.34
N ASP A 26 44.33 8.72 -30.36
CA ASP A 26 43.21 9.66 -30.45
C ASP A 26 41.84 9.08 -30.77
N GLY A 27 41.03 8.98 -29.70
CA GLY A 27 39.61 8.73 -29.71
C GLY A 27 39.10 8.51 -28.28
N GLU A 28 38.89 9.60 -27.56
CA GLU A 28 38.30 9.58 -26.21
C GLU A 28 36.84 9.09 -26.30
N VAL A 29 36.67 7.78 -26.17
CA VAL A 29 35.35 7.19 -25.88
C VAL A 29 35.13 7.38 -24.40
N LYS A 30 34.33 8.36 -24.03
CA LYS A 30 33.76 8.45 -22.69
C LYS A 30 32.88 7.22 -22.49
N ASP A 31 33.44 6.22 -21.84
CA ASP A 31 32.69 5.15 -21.24
C ASP A 31 31.91 5.73 -20.06
N SER A 32 30.68 6.14 -20.32
CA SER A 32 29.72 6.48 -19.29
C SER A 32 29.16 5.19 -18.70
N THR A 33 30.00 4.45 -17.98
CA THR A 33 29.52 3.55 -16.96
C THR A 33 28.94 4.43 -15.86
N ALA A 34 27.64 4.77 -16.01
CA ALA A 34 26.87 5.24 -14.90
C ALA A 34 27.08 4.26 -13.76
N LEU A 35 27.67 4.74 -12.67
CA LEU A 35 27.63 4.06 -11.38
C LEU A 35 26.16 3.85 -11.08
N ALA A 36 25.66 2.67 -11.43
CA ALA A 36 24.42 2.18 -10.84
C ALA A 36 24.74 2.08 -9.36
N ASP A 37 24.27 3.06 -8.57
CA ASP A 37 24.20 2.93 -7.13
C ASP A 37 23.56 1.56 -6.87
N SER A 38 24.30 0.66 -6.22
CA SER A 38 23.81 -0.65 -5.87
C SER A 38 22.80 -0.50 -4.73
N VAL A 39 21.60 -0.02 -5.07
CA VAL A 39 20.44 -0.09 -4.18
C VAL A 39 20.24 -1.59 -3.90
N GLY A 40 20.25 -1.98 -2.64
CA GLY A 40 19.97 -3.35 -2.24
C GLY A 40 18.64 -3.83 -2.82
N ALA A 41 18.40 -5.14 -2.82
CA ALA A 41 17.10 -5.68 -3.24
C ALA A 41 15.97 -5.06 -2.39
N ILE A 42 14.80 -4.81 -3.00
CA ILE A 42 13.62 -4.35 -2.27
C ILE A 42 13.32 -5.36 -1.14
N ALA A 43 13.14 -4.86 0.07
CA ALA A 43 12.77 -5.68 1.22
C ALA A 43 11.46 -5.18 1.83
N VAL A 44 10.62 -6.12 2.28
CA VAL A 44 9.37 -5.85 2.98
C VAL A 44 9.38 -6.63 4.28
N ASN A 45 9.47 -5.92 5.40
CA ASN A 45 9.60 -6.52 6.73
C ASN A 45 8.42 -6.12 7.62
N PRO A 46 7.86 -7.03 8.43
CA PRO A 46 6.84 -6.66 9.39
C PRO A 46 7.43 -5.72 10.46
N LEU A 47 6.69 -4.69 10.81
CA LEU A 47 7.01 -3.80 11.91
C LEU A 47 6.29 -4.25 13.19
N GLN A 48 6.94 -4.03 14.33
CA GLN A 48 6.24 -4.12 15.60
C GLN A 48 5.30 -2.91 15.73
N HIS A 49 4.12 -3.17 16.27
CA HIS A 49 3.17 -2.08 16.54
C HIS A 49 3.79 -1.04 17.48
N ALA A 50 3.55 0.22 17.17
CA ALA A 50 3.85 1.33 18.06
C ALA A 50 2.88 1.32 19.25
N LYS A 51 2.97 2.38 20.09
CA LYS A 51 2.10 2.60 21.25
C LYS A 51 0.64 2.18 20.99
N GLU A 52 0.09 1.36 21.87
CA GLU A 52 -1.31 0.96 21.84
C GLU A 52 -2.22 2.11 22.29
N PHE A 53 -3.47 2.09 21.78
CA PHE A 53 -4.54 3.00 22.17
C PHE A 53 -5.74 2.20 22.72
N PRO A 54 -5.65 1.71 23.97
CA PRO A 54 -6.70 0.88 24.56
C PRO A 54 -8.04 1.62 24.60
N GLY A 55 -9.08 0.98 24.07
CA GLY A 55 -10.43 1.53 24.04
C GLY A 55 -10.65 2.69 23.06
N ALA A 56 -9.70 2.94 22.13
CA ALA A 56 -9.90 3.89 21.05
C ALA A 56 -11.07 3.44 20.15
N THR A 57 -12.04 4.31 19.91
CA THR A 57 -13.20 3.99 19.06
C THR A 57 -13.46 5.08 18.04
N LEU A 58 -13.96 4.65 16.87
CA LEU A 58 -14.44 5.51 15.80
C LEU A 58 -15.85 5.08 15.39
N LYS A 59 -16.81 5.98 15.49
CA LYS A 59 -18.20 5.75 15.03
C LYS A 59 -18.62 6.87 14.10
N ILE A 60 -19.50 6.58 13.15
CA ILE A 60 -20.20 7.62 12.40
C ILE A 60 -21.34 8.11 13.31
N ALA A 61 -21.28 9.38 13.69
CA ALA A 61 -22.31 10.05 14.49
C ALA A 61 -23.49 10.50 13.61
N SER A 62 -23.21 11.02 12.42
CA SER A 62 -24.21 11.32 11.40
C SER A 62 -23.60 11.28 10.01
N ILE A 63 -24.46 11.00 9.01
CA ILE A 63 -24.15 11.15 7.60
C ILE A 63 -25.35 11.85 6.94
N GLU A 64 -25.10 13.01 6.36
CA GLU A 64 -26.11 13.86 5.77
C GLU A 64 -25.76 14.18 4.33
N SER A 65 -26.76 14.36 3.48
CA SER A 65 -26.56 14.70 2.09
C SER A 65 -27.49 15.79 1.63
N VAL A 66 -26.98 16.63 0.73
CA VAL A 66 -27.75 17.64 0.02
C VAL A 66 -27.41 17.59 -1.46
N LYS A 67 -28.37 17.96 -2.29
CA LYS A 67 -28.15 18.03 -3.74
C LYS A 67 -27.12 19.13 -4.06
N ALA A 68 -26.13 18.81 -4.91
CA ALA A 68 -25.07 19.72 -5.36
C ALA A 68 -25.07 19.78 -6.89
N GLY A 69 -25.90 20.68 -7.46
CA GLY A 69 -26.09 20.72 -8.92
C GLY A 69 -27.06 19.65 -9.44
N ALA A 70 -26.97 19.33 -10.74
CA ALA A 70 -27.89 18.39 -11.39
C ALA A 70 -27.56 16.93 -11.03
N ASP A 71 -26.28 16.56 -11.05
CA ASP A 71 -25.82 15.18 -11.09
C ASP A 71 -24.94 14.79 -9.88
N SER A 72 -24.94 15.57 -8.82
CA SER A 72 -24.07 15.35 -7.66
C SER A 72 -24.81 15.56 -6.33
N ALA A 73 -24.33 14.81 -5.35
CA ALA A 73 -24.68 14.96 -3.93
C ALA A 73 -23.45 15.41 -3.14
N LYS A 74 -23.63 16.43 -2.31
CA LYS A 74 -22.65 16.85 -1.30
C LYS A 74 -22.99 16.14 0.00
N ILE A 75 -22.06 15.36 0.52
CA ILE A 75 -22.23 14.52 1.70
C ILE A 75 -21.34 15.05 2.82
N THR A 76 -21.89 15.17 4.01
CA THR A 76 -21.17 15.50 5.23
C THR A 76 -21.25 14.32 6.19
N VAL A 77 -20.11 13.77 6.58
CA VAL A 77 -19.99 12.74 7.62
C VAL A 77 -19.39 13.35 8.88
N LYS A 78 -19.98 13.03 10.04
CA LYS A 78 -19.47 13.40 11.37
C LYS A 78 -19.12 12.13 12.13
N TYR A 79 -18.03 12.20 12.88
CA TYR A 79 -17.53 11.07 13.66
C TYR A 79 -17.61 11.35 15.15
N ASP A 80 -17.85 10.30 15.92
CA ASP A 80 -17.61 10.25 17.37
C ASP A 80 -16.31 9.47 17.58
N VAL A 81 -15.30 10.13 18.18
CA VAL A 81 -13.98 9.58 18.48
C VAL A 81 -13.79 9.54 19.98
N GLN A 82 -13.54 8.36 20.54
CA GLN A 82 -13.35 8.17 21.98
C GLN A 82 -11.95 7.57 22.25
N ASN A 83 -11.35 7.96 23.37
CA ASN A 83 -10.05 7.47 23.86
C ASN A 83 -8.90 7.60 22.82
N PHE A 84 -9.02 8.57 21.91
CA PHE A 84 -8.03 8.90 20.90
C PHE A 84 -8.09 10.40 20.61
N LYS A 85 -6.96 11.05 20.60
CA LYS A 85 -6.92 12.51 20.46
C LYS A 85 -6.38 12.90 19.09
N LEU A 86 -7.23 13.43 18.24
CA LEU A 86 -6.82 14.00 16.98
C LEU A 86 -5.79 15.11 17.19
N THR A 87 -4.88 15.28 16.24
CA THR A 87 -3.82 16.29 16.22
C THR A 87 -2.68 16.08 17.26
N GLU A 88 -2.73 15.05 18.09
CA GLU A 88 -1.62 14.71 18.97
C GLU A 88 -0.53 13.96 18.20
N GLN A 89 0.74 14.22 18.51
CA GLN A 89 1.84 13.46 17.92
C GLN A 89 1.97 12.09 18.62
N THR A 90 2.16 11.05 17.82
CA THR A 90 2.50 9.73 18.33
C THR A 90 4.00 9.56 18.37
N GLU A 91 4.55 9.15 19.51
CA GLU A 91 5.97 8.80 19.60
C GLU A 91 6.28 7.62 18.66
N HIS A 92 7.31 7.76 17.87
CA HIS A 92 7.81 6.71 17.01
C HIS A 92 9.33 6.81 16.81
N THR A 93 9.98 5.69 16.56
CA THR A 93 11.43 5.58 16.35
C THR A 93 11.81 5.39 14.88
N HIS A 94 10.82 5.30 14.00
CA HIS A 94 11.03 5.06 12.57
C HIS A 94 11.18 6.38 11.82
N HIS A 95 12.11 6.41 10.85
CA HIS A 95 12.34 7.56 9.95
C HIS A 95 11.32 7.58 8.79
N MET A 96 10.07 7.26 9.09
CA MET A 96 8.96 7.26 8.12
C MET A 96 8.32 8.64 8.02
N ALA A 97 7.61 8.87 6.92
CA ALA A 97 6.81 10.07 6.75
C ALA A 97 5.83 10.25 7.92
N ASN A 98 5.88 11.41 8.56
CA ASN A 98 5.05 11.76 9.71
C ASN A 98 4.22 13.00 9.41
N SER A 99 2.96 13.00 9.80
CA SER A 99 2.10 14.17 9.69
C SER A 99 2.47 15.22 10.72
N HIS A 100 2.77 16.42 10.25
CA HIS A 100 2.98 17.57 11.13
C HIS A 100 1.74 17.88 11.99
N ASP A 101 0.55 17.62 11.45
CA ASP A 101 -0.73 17.87 12.13
C ASP A 101 -1.14 16.74 13.09
N GLY A 102 -0.33 15.68 13.21
CA GLY A 102 -0.50 14.63 14.22
C GLY A 102 -1.48 13.52 13.83
N GLN A 103 -2.03 12.88 14.86
CA GLN A 103 -3.03 11.80 14.78
C GLN A 103 -4.27 12.26 14.04
N HIS A 104 -4.84 11.39 13.20
CA HIS A 104 -5.93 11.75 12.30
C HIS A 104 -6.82 10.55 11.96
N ILE A 105 -7.94 10.81 11.31
CA ILE A 105 -8.77 9.77 10.71
C ILE A 105 -8.33 9.60 9.25
N HIS A 106 -8.11 8.38 8.80
CA HIS A 106 -8.05 8.07 7.38
C HIS A 106 -9.47 7.87 6.87
N PHE A 107 -9.85 8.66 5.88
CA PHE A 107 -11.11 8.58 5.16
C PHE A 107 -10.82 7.98 3.78
N ILE A 108 -11.30 6.78 3.49
CA ILE A 108 -11.09 6.06 2.22
C ILE A 108 -12.44 5.81 1.56
N LEU A 109 -12.72 6.50 0.48
CA LEU A 109 -13.89 6.28 -0.37
C LEU A 109 -13.50 5.42 -1.57
N ASP A 110 -14.21 4.30 -1.78
CA ASP A 110 -14.03 3.40 -2.92
C ASP A 110 -12.57 2.97 -3.15
N ASN A 111 -11.87 2.71 -2.06
CA ASN A 111 -10.46 2.34 -2.07
C ASN A 111 -9.55 3.34 -2.81
N THR A 112 -9.96 4.61 -2.94
CA THR A 112 -9.13 5.70 -3.43
C THR A 112 -8.09 6.12 -2.39
N PRO A 113 -7.07 6.92 -2.73
CA PRO A 113 -6.12 7.45 -1.75
C PRO A 113 -6.85 8.22 -0.64
N TYR A 114 -6.55 7.86 0.62
CA TYR A 114 -7.23 8.45 1.78
C TYR A 114 -7.12 9.97 1.85
N VAL A 115 -8.12 10.59 2.48
CA VAL A 115 -8.05 11.96 3.00
C VAL A 115 -7.75 11.87 4.50
N ALA A 116 -6.75 12.62 4.96
CA ALA A 116 -6.43 12.74 6.39
C ALA A 116 -7.36 13.77 7.03
N LEU A 117 -8.12 13.38 8.05
CA LEU A 117 -9.04 14.26 8.75
C LEU A 117 -8.49 14.55 10.15
N TYR A 118 -8.16 15.81 10.40
CA TYR A 118 -7.70 16.30 11.70
C TYR A 118 -8.85 16.87 12.56
N LYS A 119 -10.08 16.84 12.00
CA LYS A 119 -11.33 17.14 12.67
C LYS A 119 -12.30 15.99 12.48
N PRO A 120 -13.20 15.73 13.41
CA PRO A 120 -14.14 14.61 13.30
C PRO A 120 -15.32 14.91 12.35
N GLU A 121 -15.04 15.58 11.23
CA GLU A 121 -16.02 15.91 10.21
C GLU A 121 -15.35 16.01 8.84
N HIS A 122 -16.03 15.52 7.80
CA HIS A 122 -15.59 15.68 6.41
C HIS A 122 -16.77 15.86 5.48
N THR A 123 -16.59 16.73 4.49
CA THR A 123 -17.55 16.96 3.42
C THR A 123 -16.93 16.61 2.07
N PHE A 124 -17.62 15.81 1.28
CA PHE A 124 -17.18 15.34 -0.03
C PHE A 124 -18.36 15.31 -1.01
N THR A 125 -18.07 15.12 -2.30
CA THR A 125 -19.08 15.11 -3.36
C THR A 125 -18.98 13.81 -4.15
N VAL A 126 -20.13 13.21 -4.46
CA VAL A 126 -20.24 12.01 -5.30
C VAL A 126 -21.37 12.19 -6.31
N PRO A 127 -21.38 11.43 -7.42
CA PRO A 127 -22.49 11.41 -8.36
C PRO A 127 -23.81 10.95 -7.67
N VAL A 128 -24.95 11.43 -8.15
CA VAL A 128 -26.24 10.79 -7.86
C VAL A 128 -26.36 9.46 -8.61
N ASN A 129 -27.26 8.59 -8.18
CA ASN A 129 -27.42 7.23 -8.72
C ASN A 129 -26.13 6.39 -8.64
N SER A 130 -25.38 6.54 -7.58
CA SER A 130 -24.12 5.82 -7.35
C SER A 130 -24.16 5.01 -6.06
N GLU A 131 -23.23 4.06 -5.95
CA GLU A 131 -23.02 3.23 -4.77
C GLU A 131 -21.56 3.31 -4.36
N HIS A 132 -21.29 3.38 -3.06
CA HIS A 132 -19.99 3.66 -2.52
C HIS A 132 -19.66 2.80 -1.31
N TYR A 133 -18.37 2.52 -1.14
CA TYR A 133 -17.79 1.98 0.09
C TYR A 133 -17.01 3.08 0.80
N LEU A 134 -17.31 3.31 2.06
CA LEU A 134 -16.54 4.21 2.91
C LEU A 134 -15.93 3.45 4.07
N LEU A 135 -14.61 3.35 4.08
CA LEU A 135 -13.84 2.94 5.24
C LEU A 135 -13.23 4.17 5.92
N SER A 136 -13.42 4.27 7.22
CA SER A 136 -12.72 5.25 8.04
C SER A 136 -12.09 4.57 9.24
N PHE A 137 -10.86 4.94 9.61
CA PHE A 137 -10.17 4.40 10.77
C PHE A 137 -9.25 5.43 11.42
N LEU A 138 -8.95 5.22 12.69
CA LEU A 138 -7.99 6.03 13.45
C LEU A 138 -6.56 5.70 13.03
N SER A 139 -5.75 6.72 12.85
CA SER A 139 -4.37 6.63 12.37
C SER A 139 -3.42 7.39 13.27
N ARG A 140 -2.28 6.77 13.59
CA ARG A 140 -1.13 7.43 14.23
C ARG A 140 -0.62 8.58 13.37
N SER A 141 0.14 9.49 13.95
CA SER A 141 0.70 10.65 13.21
C SER A 141 1.57 10.23 12.03
N PHE A 142 2.27 9.11 12.09
CA PHE A 142 3.07 8.52 11.02
C PHE A 142 2.28 7.56 10.10
N HIS A 143 0.94 7.69 10.10
CA HIS A 143 0.01 7.04 9.19
C HIS A 143 -0.22 5.54 9.38
N GLU A 144 0.25 4.93 10.44
CA GLU A 144 -0.08 3.56 10.80
C GLU A 144 -1.51 3.49 11.36
N SER A 145 -2.33 2.60 10.81
CA SER A 145 -3.70 2.37 11.27
C SER A 145 -3.75 1.73 12.66
N ILE A 146 -4.73 2.12 13.47
CA ILE A 146 -5.08 1.39 14.69
C ILE A 146 -5.87 0.15 14.26
N LYS A 147 -5.27 -1.04 14.47
CA LYS A 147 -5.79 -2.31 13.93
C LYS A 147 -6.74 -3.01 14.91
N THR A 148 -7.71 -2.26 15.44
CA THR A 148 -8.81 -2.82 16.25
C THR A 148 -10.14 -2.55 15.54
N ALA A 149 -11.10 -3.45 15.70
CA ALA A 149 -12.40 -3.33 15.03
C ALA A 149 -13.15 -2.06 15.46
N GLU A 150 -12.98 -1.65 16.72
CA GLU A 150 -13.65 -0.46 17.29
C GLU A 150 -13.05 0.85 16.78
N ALA A 151 -11.80 0.84 16.34
CA ALA A 151 -11.10 2.02 15.80
C ALA A 151 -11.39 2.28 14.32
N ALA A 152 -12.26 1.50 13.70
CA ALA A 152 -12.63 1.61 12.31
C ALA A 152 -14.13 1.47 12.08
N LYS A 153 -14.61 2.04 10.96
CA LYS A 153 -15.98 1.87 10.49
C LYS A 153 -15.99 1.72 8.97
N LEU A 154 -16.53 0.60 8.51
CA LEU A 154 -16.86 0.36 7.11
C LEU A 154 -18.36 0.46 6.93
N ILE A 155 -18.80 1.26 5.96
CA ILE A 155 -20.19 1.30 5.49
C ILE A 155 -20.23 1.16 3.96
N LYS A 156 -21.37 0.67 3.48
CA LYS A 156 -21.77 0.72 2.08
C LYS A 156 -23.02 1.57 1.98
N PHE A 157 -23.10 2.46 1.01
CA PHE A 157 -24.25 3.34 0.85
C PHE A 157 -24.57 3.62 -0.61
N LYS A 158 -25.83 3.91 -0.89
CA LYS A 158 -26.31 4.39 -2.19
C LYS A 158 -26.72 5.84 -2.09
N VAL A 159 -26.53 6.56 -3.20
CA VAL A 159 -27.00 7.92 -3.40
C VAL A 159 -28.07 7.89 -4.50
N GLY A 160 -29.31 8.24 -4.15
CA GLY A 160 -30.44 8.29 -5.08
C GLY A 160 -30.38 9.48 -6.04
N ALA A 161 -31.28 9.53 -7.01
CA ALA A 161 -31.42 10.65 -7.95
C ALA A 161 -31.80 11.98 -7.23
N ASP A 162 -32.44 11.88 -6.07
CA ASP A 162 -32.79 13.00 -5.19
C ASP A 162 -31.65 13.41 -4.23
N ALA A 163 -30.46 12.84 -4.44
CA ALA A 163 -29.26 12.98 -3.63
C ALA A 163 -29.38 12.44 -2.19
N LYS A 164 -30.44 11.69 -1.86
CA LYS A 164 -30.55 11.06 -0.55
C LYS A 164 -29.68 9.84 -0.43
N ILE A 165 -29.08 9.68 0.75
CA ILE A 165 -28.30 8.51 1.13
C ILE A 165 -29.24 7.42 1.66
N THR A 166 -28.97 6.19 1.23
CA THR A 166 -29.52 4.98 1.83
C THR A 166 -28.36 4.07 2.21
N GLU A 167 -28.15 3.87 3.50
CA GLU A 167 -27.16 2.91 3.99
C GLU A 167 -27.56 1.51 3.56
N GLN A 168 -26.61 0.75 3.05
CA GLN A 168 -26.79 -0.63 2.63
C GLN A 168 -26.39 -1.56 3.78
N PRO A 169 -26.78 -2.84 3.75
CA PRO A 169 -26.27 -3.82 4.70
C PRO A 169 -24.75 -3.77 4.79
N THR A 170 -24.22 -3.90 6.01
CA THR A 170 -22.79 -3.95 6.24
C THR A 170 -22.18 -5.07 5.38
N PRO A 171 -21.11 -4.78 4.58
CA PRO A 171 -20.47 -5.81 3.78
C PRO A 171 -19.98 -6.97 4.64
N THR A 172 -20.22 -8.19 4.20
CA THR A 172 -19.80 -9.44 4.87
C THR A 172 -18.67 -10.14 4.14
N GLU A 173 -18.41 -9.75 2.90
CA GLU A 173 -17.35 -10.33 2.08
C GLU A 173 -15.97 -9.83 2.53
N PRO A 174 -14.92 -10.67 2.39
CA PRO A 174 -13.54 -10.25 2.61
C PRO A 174 -13.19 -9.01 1.79
N SER A 175 -12.53 -8.04 2.40
CA SER A 175 -12.08 -6.85 1.70
C SER A 175 -10.75 -6.32 2.24
N LEU A 176 -10.03 -5.62 1.35
CA LEU A 176 -8.72 -5.01 1.56
C LEU A 176 -8.77 -3.56 1.11
N PHE A 177 -8.42 -2.65 2.00
CA PHE A 177 -8.29 -1.22 1.71
C PHE A 177 -6.83 -0.80 1.85
N TYR A 178 -6.30 -0.20 0.80
CA TYR A 178 -4.93 0.25 0.75
C TYR A 178 -4.79 1.64 1.40
N SER A 179 -3.97 1.76 2.45
CA SER A 179 -3.69 3.00 3.16
C SER A 179 -2.36 3.63 2.69
N ARG A 180 -1.24 2.97 2.91
CA ARG A 180 0.12 3.44 2.60
C ARG A 180 0.91 2.39 1.79
N PRO A 181 1.94 2.87 1.00
CA PRO A 181 2.41 4.24 0.75
C PRO A 181 1.49 5.03 -0.16
N LYS A 182 1.60 6.39 -0.15
CA LYS A 182 0.72 7.29 -0.91
C LYS A 182 1.44 8.56 -1.30
N GLY A 183 1.31 8.98 -2.56
CA GLY A 183 1.80 10.26 -3.06
C GLY A 183 3.31 10.31 -3.22
N ASP A 184 3.90 11.47 -2.95
CA ASP A 184 5.31 11.76 -3.14
C ASP A 184 6.07 11.70 -1.81
N TYR A 185 7.29 11.18 -1.86
CA TYR A 185 8.23 11.10 -0.75
C TYR A 185 9.51 11.86 -1.10
N LYS A 186 10.13 12.54 -0.13
CA LYS A 186 11.32 13.37 -0.33
C LYS A 186 12.36 13.14 0.76
N GLY A 187 13.63 13.31 0.40
CA GLY A 187 14.73 13.23 1.36
C GLY A 187 14.72 11.91 2.13
N ASP A 188 14.83 11.97 3.45
CA ASP A 188 14.95 10.79 4.30
C ASP A 188 13.68 9.92 4.34
N GLU A 189 12.51 10.50 4.05
CA GLU A 189 11.25 9.74 3.94
C GLU A 189 11.24 8.68 2.82
N THR A 190 12.17 8.80 1.87
CA THR A 190 12.32 7.82 0.78
C THR A 190 13.12 6.58 1.17
N ASN A 191 13.78 6.58 2.34
CA ASN A 191 14.61 5.46 2.78
C ASN A 191 13.79 4.32 3.36
N VAL A 192 12.71 4.65 4.06
CA VAL A 192 11.81 3.69 4.70
C VAL A 192 10.37 4.13 4.44
N LEU A 193 9.61 3.31 3.70
CA LEU A 193 8.20 3.59 3.46
C LEU A 193 7.33 2.68 4.31
N LEU A 194 6.30 3.25 4.90
CA LEU A 194 5.26 2.46 5.56
C LEU A 194 4.37 1.80 4.49
N LEU A 195 4.22 0.48 4.57
CA LEU A 195 3.17 -0.27 3.89
C LEU A 195 2.11 -0.62 4.92
N ASP A 196 0.95 -0.02 4.79
CA ASP A 196 -0.19 -0.19 5.69
C ASP A 196 -1.49 -0.37 4.90
N PHE A 197 -2.30 -1.30 5.36
CA PHE A 197 -3.60 -1.64 4.79
C PHE A 197 -4.58 -2.05 5.88
N PHE A 198 -5.87 -1.97 5.57
CA PHE A 198 -6.94 -2.41 6.44
C PHE A 198 -7.70 -3.58 5.80
N ILE A 199 -7.95 -4.62 6.55
CA ILE A 199 -8.75 -5.77 6.11
C ILE A 199 -10.05 -5.84 6.89
N ASN A 200 -11.10 -6.32 6.25
CA ASN A 200 -12.39 -6.59 6.90
C ASN A 200 -12.88 -8.00 6.52
N ASN A 201 -13.61 -8.61 7.43
CA ASN A 201 -14.26 -9.93 7.25
C ASN A 201 -13.29 -11.04 6.83
N THR A 202 -12.04 -10.92 7.21
CA THR A 202 -11.00 -11.92 6.98
C THR A 202 -9.90 -11.80 8.03
N THR A 203 -9.11 -12.85 8.17
CA THR A 203 -7.88 -12.87 8.97
C THR A 203 -6.74 -13.37 8.09
N LEU A 204 -5.53 -12.87 8.37
CA LEU A 204 -4.33 -13.34 7.68
C LEU A 204 -3.59 -14.35 8.55
N SER A 205 -3.07 -15.39 7.92
CA SER A 205 -2.21 -16.38 8.58
C SER A 205 -1.37 -17.15 7.56
N ALA A 206 -0.33 -17.83 8.03
CA ALA A 206 0.54 -18.65 7.19
C ALA A 206 -0.23 -19.73 6.40
N ASP A 207 -1.27 -20.31 7.03
CA ASP A 207 -2.09 -21.39 6.43
C ASP A 207 -3.45 -20.90 5.89
N GLY A 208 -3.73 -19.59 5.99
CA GLY A 208 -5.01 -19.00 5.59
C GLY A 208 -4.85 -17.96 4.48
N ASN A 209 -5.76 -16.99 4.48
CA ASN A 209 -5.68 -15.86 3.56
C ASN A 209 -4.43 -15.01 3.83
N LYS A 210 -3.93 -14.36 2.78
CA LYS A 210 -2.73 -13.52 2.80
C LYS A 210 -2.96 -12.28 1.93
N VAL A 211 -2.09 -11.31 2.07
CA VAL A 211 -2.00 -10.20 1.12
C VAL A 211 -0.75 -10.40 0.29
N LYS A 212 -0.90 -10.43 -1.02
CA LYS A 212 0.20 -10.35 -1.96
C LYS A 212 0.47 -8.89 -2.27
N ALA A 213 1.64 -8.38 -1.88
CA ALA A 213 2.14 -7.08 -2.26
C ALA A 213 3.05 -7.24 -3.49
N THR A 214 2.70 -6.60 -4.60
CA THR A 214 3.54 -6.52 -5.80
C THR A 214 4.12 -5.13 -5.88
N ILE A 215 5.44 -4.99 -5.69
CA ILE A 215 6.16 -3.71 -5.65
C ILE A 215 7.16 -3.70 -6.80
N ASN A 216 6.97 -2.81 -7.77
CA ASN A 216 7.77 -2.76 -9.01
C ASN A 216 7.92 -4.15 -9.67
N GLY A 217 6.86 -4.96 -9.66
CA GLY A 217 6.83 -6.30 -10.23
C GLY A 217 7.39 -7.40 -9.33
N GLN A 218 8.00 -7.09 -8.18
CA GLN A 218 8.43 -8.09 -7.19
C GLN A 218 7.28 -8.44 -6.25
N GLU A 219 7.10 -9.72 -5.97
CA GLU A 219 6.01 -10.22 -5.13
C GLU A 219 6.48 -10.53 -3.70
N PHE A 220 5.71 -10.09 -2.71
CA PHE A 220 5.92 -10.32 -1.29
C PHE A 220 4.61 -10.86 -0.70
N ILE A 221 4.69 -11.90 0.11
CA ILE A 221 3.52 -12.52 0.77
C ILE A 221 3.47 -12.06 2.21
N LEU A 222 2.38 -11.40 2.57
CA LEU A 222 2.12 -10.83 3.87
C LEU A 222 1.04 -11.68 4.55
N ASP A 223 1.42 -12.44 5.56
CA ASP A 223 0.56 -13.39 6.28
C ASP A 223 0.11 -12.87 7.66
N GLN A 224 0.46 -11.62 7.99
CA GLN A 224 0.08 -10.96 9.22
C GLN A 224 -0.59 -9.62 8.92
N TRP A 225 -1.61 -9.28 9.68
CA TRP A 225 -2.22 -7.94 9.62
C TRP A 225 -1.50 -6.99 10.55
N THR A 226 -0.32 -6.59 10.17
CA THR A 226 0.58 -5.66 10.84
C THR A 226 1.06 -4.58 9.86
N PRO A 227 1.63 -3.45 10.31
CA PRO A 227 2.34 -2.56 9.42
C PRO A 227 3.64 -3.20 8.91
N TYR A 228 4.09 -2.80 7.74
CA TYR A 228 5.35 -3.25 7.15
C TYR A 228 6.21 -2.05 6.77
N GLU A 229 7.52 -2.22 6.82
CA GLU A 229 8.46 -1.31 6.18
C GLU A 229 8.83 -1.81 4.77
N VAL A 230 8.95 -0.89 3.84
CA VAL A 230 9.51 -1.14 2.51
C VAL A 230 10.82 -0.40 2.40
N LEU A 231 11.89 -1.15 2.17
CA LEU A 231 13.27 -0.66 2.09
C LEU A 231 13.82 -0.81 0.66
N ASN A 232 14.81 0.00 0.34
CA ASN A 232 15.57 -0.07 -0.91
C ASN A 232 14.70 0.10 -2.17
N LEU A 233 13.61 0.85 -2.07
CA LEU A 233 12.81 1.18 -3.25
C LEU A 233 13.58 2.24 -4.07
N PRO A 234 13.84 1.99 -5.36
CA PRO A 234 14.55 2.96 -6.21
C PRO A 234 13.85 4.31 -6.29
N LYS A 235 14.62 5.37 -6.46
CA LYS A 235 14.07 6.71 -6.75
C LYS A 235 13.30 6.71 -8.08
N GLY A 236 12.35 7.62 -8.20
CA GLY A 236 11.44 7.73 -9.33
C GLY A 236 10.05 7.19 -9.04
N GLU A 237 9.29 6.92 -10.10
CA GLU A 237 7.95 6.32 -9.99
C GLU A 237 8.06 4.85 -9.57
N ALA A 238 7.25 4.46 -8.60
CA ALA A 238 7.11 3.07 -8.20
C ALA A 238 5.63 2.67 -8.18
N THR A 239 5.36 1.40 -8.48
CA THR A 239 4.03 0.81 -8.39
C THR A 239 3.94 -0.10 -7.18
N VAL A 240 2.84 0.00 -6.44
CA VAL A 240 2.52 -0.89 -5.32
C VAL A 240 1.10 -1.41 -5.51
N LYS A 241 0.97 -2.71 -5.68
CA LYS A 241 -0.30 -3.41 -5.78
C LYS A 241 -0.48 -4.33 -4.58
N LEU A 242 -1.64 -4.26 -3.95
CA LEU A 242 -2.06 -5.20 -2.91
C LEU A 242 -3.21 -6.05 -3.44
N THR A 243 -3.14 -7.35 -3.22
CA THR A 243 -4.20 -8.29 -3.62
C THR A 243 -4.43 -9.28 -2.47
N LEU A 244 -5.68 -9.40 -2.04
CA LEU A 244 -6.08 -10.43 -1.08
C LEU A 244 -6.11 -11.78 -1.81
N ILE A 245 -5.38 -12.75 -1.27
CA ILE A 245 -5.25 -14.09 -1.84
C ILE A 245 -5.68 -15.13 -0.81
N ASP A 246 -6.15 -16.28 -1.29
CA ASP A 246 -6.49 -17.44 -0.47
C ASP A 246 -5.22 -18.23 -0.05
N LYS A 247 -5.42 -19.31 0.70
CA LYS A 247 -4.35 -20.20 1.15
C LYS A 247 -3.53 -20.81 0.00
N ASP A 248 -4.12 -20.96 -1.16
CA ASP A 248 -3.52 -21.58 -2.35
C ASP A 248 -2.85 -20.56 -3.28
N GLY A 249 -2.90 -19.25 -2.91
CA GLY A 249 -2.30 -18.16 -3.66
C GLY A 249 -3.19 -17.57 -4.76
N ASN A 250 -4.43 -17.99 -4.87
CA ASN A 250 -5.38 -17.45 -5.84
C ASN A 250 -5.97 -16.14 -5.32
N ALA A 251 -6.18 -15.18 -6.23
CA ALA A 251 -6.85 -13.95 -5.87
C ALA A 251 -8.29 -14.22 -5.41
N ILE A 252 -8.68 -13.68 -4.26
CA ILE A 252 -10.06 -13.70 -3.79
C ILE A 252 -10.89 -12.81 -4.71
N THR A 253 -12.08 -13.28 -5.08
CA THR A 253 -13.02 -12.52 -5.91
C THR A 253 -13.93 -11.67 -5.04
N GLY A 254 -14.25 -10.48 -5.49
CA GLY A 254 -15.14 -9.55 -4.79
C GLY A 254 -14.75 -8.09 -5.00
N ASP A 255 -15.54 -7.20 -4.40
CA ASP A 255 -15.25 -5.77 -4.37
C ASP A 255 -14.11 -5.50 -3.36
N ASN A 256 -13.26 -4.52 -3.66
CA ASN A 256 -12.17 -4.09 -2.76
C ASN A 256 -11.23 -5.21 -2.29
N VAL A 257 -10.86 -6.14 -3.16
CA VAL A 257 -9.91 -7.23 -2.86
C VAL A 257 -8.55 -7.03 -3.52
N SER A 258 -8.43 -6.09 -4.46
CA SER A 258 -7.17 -5.74 -5.12
C SER A 258 -7.15 -4.26 -5.46
N VAL A 259 -6.00 -3.62 -5.26
CA VAL A 259 -5.80 -2.20 -5.54
C VAL A 259 -4.34 -1.94 -5.89
N GLU A 260 -4.13 -1.10 -6.89
CA GLU A 260 -2.79 -0.66 -7.34
C GLU A 260 -2.67 0.85 -7.26
N ARG A 261 -1.51 1.33 -6.82
CA ARG A 261 -1.20 2.75 -6.77
C ARG A 261 0.22 3.01 -7.26
N LYS A 262 0.39 4.21 -7.80
CA LYS A 262 1.69 4.79 -8.11
C LYS A 262 2.08 5.77 -7.02
N ILE A 263 3.36 5.77 -6.70
CA ILE A 263 4.00 6.71 -5.77
C ILE A 263 5.28 7.23 -6.40
N ASN A 264 5.81 8.34 -5.92
CA ASN A 264 7.06 8.90 -6.41
C ASN A 264 8.06 9.06 -5.26
N LEU A 265 9.26 8.55 -5.45
CA LEU A 265 10.40 8.79 -4.57
C LEU A 265 11.29 9.85 -5.24
N LEU A 266 11.13 11.09 -4.82
CA LEU A 266 11.79 12.22 -5.45
C LEU A 266 13.26 12.29 -5.02
N GLU A 267 14.12 12.66 -5.96
CA GLU A 267 15.46 13.11 -5.64
C GLU A 267 15.39 14.39 -4.80
N ARG A 268 16.46 14.71 -4.09
CA ARG A 268 16.51 15.90 -3.19
C ARG A 268 16.21 17.20 -3.92
#